data_7b1d0862c35dcdb26e5c4b8253acf316
#
_entry.id   7b1d0862c35dcdb26e5c4b8253acf316
#
_cell.length_a   1.000
_cell.length_b   1.000
_cell.length_c   1.000
_cell.angle_alpha   90.00
_cell.angle_beta   90.00
_cell.angle_gamma   90.00
#
_symmetry.space_group_name_H-M   'P 1'
#
loop_
_entity.id
_entity.type
_entity.pdbx_description
1 polymer ?
#
loop_
_entity_poly.entity_id
_entity_poly.type
_entity_poly.pdbx_seq_one_letter_code
_entity_poly.pdbx_strand_id
1 'polypeptide(L)'
;MVSKLRTLAPHFFLQSLKLPRHKLFSSSQETFVSQRVALVMIARMGIWIFPPWWTPYLYGVLFVLALGLGFLRQQPKRRMPLSWPGWVMIVGFVAFGLYAGNEAVLSWTGQFPAAATAVDLTFPLRGDNFLIVNGGSNIRINAHLKTLDESVPRFRAYRGQSYGTDIIQVNRWGLRSPGIVPKHPAEYLIYGAPVFAPCAGQVVQAIDGFPDMTIPEIDLINRAGNHVILRCGAYEVILVHFRPQSLLVQSGMAVAVGDAIAEVGNSGASGEPHLHIHAQRSGSLAMPLSGDPLPVRFNGRFLTRSDRVTTPPFRD
;
A
#
# COMPACT_ATOMS: atom_id res chain seq x y z
N MET A 1 -43.33 -81.05 -10.83
CA MET A 1 -43.04 -80.42 -12.15
C MET A 1 -42.37 -79.15 -11.89
N VAL A 2 -41.04 -79.09 -12.09
CA VAL A 2 -40.14 -78.03 -11.68
C VAL A 2 -39.86 -77.13 -12.89
N SER A 3 -40.06 -75.85 -12.79
CA SER A 3 -39.60 -74.89 -13.79
C SER A 3 -38.59 -73.86 -13.20
N LYS A 4 -37.47 -73.82 -13.86
CA LYS A 4 -36.29 -73.03 -13.53
C LYS A 4 -36.54 -71.51 -13.67
N LEU A 5 -36.32 -70.79 -12.64
CA LEU A 5 -36.11 -69.34 -12.70
C LEU A 5 -34.58 -69.02 -12.80
N ARG A 6 -34.18 -68.50 -13.92
CA ARG A 6 -32.82 -67.93 -14.13
C ARG A 6 -32.84 -66.47 -13.66
N THR A 7 -32.00 -66.16 -12.71
CA THR A 7 -31.67 -64.85 -12.24
C THR A 7 -30.77 -64.13 -13.28
N LEU A 8 -31.22 -63.00 -13.81
CA LEU A 8 -30.45 -62.07 -14.61
C LEU A 8 -29.83 -61.02 -13.65
N ALA A 9 -28.52 -61.00 -13.54
CA ALA A 9 -27.78 -59.94 -12.90
C ALA A 9 -27.50 -58.82 -13.93
N PRO A 10 -27.67 -57.56 -13.62
CA PRO A 10 -27.27 -56.46 -14.49
C PRO A 10 -25.77 -56.19 -14.36
N HIS A 11 -25.05 -56.37 -15.46
CA HIS A 11 -23.68 -55.84 -15.61
C HIS A 11 -23.73 -54.32 -15.64
N PHE A 12 -23.34 -53.67 -14.59
CA PHE A 12 -23.00 -52.27 -14.61
C PHE A 12 -21.64 -52.09 -15.29
N PHE A 13 -21.65 -51.49 -16.46
CA PHE A 13 -20.51 -51.07 -17.22
C PHE A 13 -19.84 -49.86 -16.51
N LEU A 14 -18.77 -50.11 -15.77
CA LEU A 14 -17.86 -49.07 -15.33
C LEU A 14 -17.04 -48.59 -16.54
N GLN A 15 -17.61 -47.66 -17.30
CA GLN A 15 -16.82 -46.87 -18.23
C GLN A 15 -15.86 -45.95 -17.42
N SER A 16 -14.61 -46.34 -17.37
CA SER A 16 -13.52 -45.50 -16.88
C SER A 16 -13.49 -44.17 -17.65
N LEU A 17 -13.98 -43.12 -17.03
CA LEU A 17 -13.81 -41.76 -17.50
C LEU A 17 -12.29 -41.46 -17.53
N LYS A 18 -11.65 -41.67 -18.66
CA LYS A 18 -10.34 -41.13 -18.99
C LYS A 18 -10.48 -39.62 -19.21
N LEU A 19 -10.45 -38.84 -18.14
CA LEU A 19 -10.28 -37.41 -18.23
C LEU A 19 -8.95 -37.13 -18.93
N PRO A 20 -8.93 -36.31 -19.98
CA PRO A 20 -7.72 -36.02 -20.71
C PRO A 20 -6.74 -35.28 -19.80
N ARG A 21 -5.63 -35.93 -19.49
CA ARG A 21 -4.53 -35.41 -18.64
C ARG A 21 -3.93 -34.07 -19.12
N HIS A 22 -4.29 -33.61 -20.33
CA HIS A 22 -3.85 -32.34 -20.89
C HIS A 22 -4.51 -31.09 -20.30
N LYS A 23 -5.73 -31.17 -19.75
CA LYS A 23 -6.42 -30.00 -19.16
C LYS A 23 -5.93 -29.59 -17.78
N LEU A 24 -5.37 -30.52 -17.01
CA LEU A 24 -4.84 -30.22 -15.67
C LEU A 24 -3.51 -29.46 -15.70
N PHE A 25 -2.74 -29.57 -16.79
CA PHE A 25 -1.48 -28.86 -16.94
C PHE A 25 -1.65 -27.42 -17.43
N SER A 26 -2.68 -27.16 -18.25
CA SER A 26 -3.04 -25.82 -18.73
C SER A 26 -3.56 -24.93 -17.59
N SER A 27 -4.41 -25.47 -16.71
CA SER A 27 -4.99 -24.67 -15.62
C SER A 27 -3.97 -24.25 -14.57
N SER A 28 -2.96 -25.08 -14.29
CA SER A 28 -1.91 -24.74 -13.31
C SER A 28 -0.94 -23.66 -13.84
N GLN A 29 -0.68 -23.65 -15.15
CA GLN A 29 0.16 -22.60 -15.76
C GLN A 29 -0.56 -21.26 -15.87
N GLU A 30 -1.83 -21.25 -16.25
CA GLU A 30 -2.64 -20.03 -16.29
C GLU A 30 -2.85 -19.43 -14.91
N THR A 31 -3.08 -20.24 -13.90
CA THR A 31 -3.19 -19.81 -12.51
C THR A 31 -1.87 -19.22 -12.00
N PHE A 32 -0.74 -19.80 -12.42
CA PHE A 32 0.60 -19.36 -12.01
C PHE A 32 1.00 -18.02 -12.66
N VAL A 33 0.66 -17.80 -13.92
CA VAL A 33 0.90 -16.54 -14.63
C VAL A 33 -0.01 -15.43 -14.09
N SER A 34 -1.30 -15.72 -13.86
CA SER A 34 -2.25 -14.75 -13.33
C SER A 34 -1.90 -14.30 -11.91
N GLN A 35 -1.40 -15.19 -11.05
CA GLN A 35 -0.97 -14.86 -9.70
C GLN A 35 0.29 -13.96 -9.69
N ARG A 36 1.24 -14.17 -10.58
CA ARG A 36 2.44 -13.31 -10.70
C ARG A 36 2.09 -11.93 -11.23
N VAL A 37 1.23 -11.85 -12.25
CA VAL A 37 0.72 -10.58 -12.78
C VAL A 37 -0.03 -9.83 -11.67
N ALA A 38 -0.85 -10.50 -10.88
CA ALA A 38 -1.55 -9.89 -9.75
C ALA A 38 -0.57 -9.35 -8.69
N LEU A 39 0.49 -10.10 -8.33
CA LEU A 39 1.51 -9.64 -7.37
C LEU A 39 2.25 -8.38 -7.87
N VAL A 40 2.64 -8.36 -9.15
CA VAL A 40 3.29 -7.20 -9.76
C VAL A 40 2.33 -6.01 -9.85
N MET A 41 1.08 -6.24 -10.25
CA MET A 41 0.07 -5.18 -10.29
C MET A 41 -0.23 -4.64 -8.89
N ILE A 42 -0.34 -5.47 -7.87
CA ILE A 42 -0.57 -5.08 -6.48
C ILE A 42 0.61 -4.26 -5.95
N ALA A 43 1.84 -4.71 -6.19
CA ALA A 43 3.04 -3.97 -5.79
C ALA A 43 3.17 -2.61 -6.51
N ARG A 44 2.70 -2.53 -7.75
CA ARG A 44 2.88 -1.35 -8.63
C ARG A 44 1.74 -0.34 -8.55
N MET A 45 0.50 -0.79 -8.35
CA MET A 45 -0.66 0.11 -8.37
C MET A 45 -0.89 0.87 -7.06
N GLY A 46 -0.11 0.58 -6.03
CA GLY A 46 -0.25 1.26 -4.75
C GLY A 46 -1.65 1.13 -4.16
N ILE A 47 -2.36 0.05 -4.52
CA ILE A 47 -3.67 -0.22 -3.98
C ILE A 47 -3.50 -0.63 -2.53
N TRP A 48 -3.81 0.27 -1.63
CA TRP A 48 -3.77 0.05 -0.18
C TRP A 48 -4.81 -0.97 0.27
N ILE A 49 -5.76 -1.20 -0.59
CA ILE A 49 -7.02 -1.87 -0.36
C ILE A 49 -6.83 -3.37 -0.26
N PHE A 50 -5.99 -3.93 -1.11
CA PHE A 50 -5.80 -5.37 -1.25
C PHE A 50 -4.41 -5.71 -1.75
N PRO A 51 -3.93 -6.81 -1.33
CA PRO A 51 -4.40 -7.67 -0.25
C PRO A 51 -3.82 -7.26 1.11
N PRO A 52 -4.25 -7.85 2.25
CA PRO A 52 -3.63 -7.63 3.54
C PRO A 52 -2.11 -7.78 3.47
N TRP A 53 -1.35 -7.04 4.30
CA TRP A 53 0.11 -6.97 4.27
C TRP A 53 0.83 -8.33 4.27
N TRP A 54 0.21 -9.39 4.81
CA TRP A 54 0.77 -10.73 4.89
C TRP A 54 0.59 -11.57 3.62
N THR A 55 -0.27 -11.19 2.70
CA THR A 55 -0.59 -11.97 1.50
C THR A 55 0.59 -12.19 0.56
N PRO A 56 1.56 -11.27 0.37
CA PRO A 56 2.77 -11.55 -0.42
C PRO A 56 3.56 -12.74 0.14
N TYR A 57 3.62 -12.88 1.47
CA TYR A 57 4.31 -14.01 2.11
C TYR A 57 3.56 -15.32 1.89
N LEU A 58 2.21 -15.31 2.00
CA LEU A 58 1.40 -16.46 1.68
C LEU A 58 1.61 -16.93 0.23
N TYR A 59 1.59 -16.01 -0.73
CA TYR A 59 1.85 -16.34 -2.13
C TYR A 59 3.27 -16.87 -2.34
N GLY A 60 4.26 -16.34 -1.65
CA GLY A 60 5.62 -16.85 -1.66
C GLY A 60 5.70 -18.32 -1.19
N VAL A 61 5.05 -18.63 -0.08
CA VAL A 61 4.97 -20.01 0.45
C VAL A 61 4.28 -20.93 -0.53
N LEU A 62 3.12 -20.55 -1.05
CA LEU A 62 2.38 -21.35 -2.03
C LEU A 62 3.19 -21.59 -3.30
N PHE A 63 3.96 -20.60 -3.72
CA PHE A 63 4.87 -20.72 -4.86
C PHE A 63 5.97 -21.76 -4.61
N VAL A 64 6.65 -21.69 -3.47
CA VAL A 64 7.70 -22.65 -3.10
C VAL A 64 7.13 -24.07 -3.00
N LEU A 65 5.95 -24.23 -2.40
CA LEU A 65 5.27 -25.51 -2.33
C LEU A 65 4.90 -26.05 -3.72
N ALA A 66 4.39 -25.20 -4.61
CA ALA A 66 4.06 -25.60 -5.98
C ALA A 66 5.31 -26.03 -6.77
N LEU A 67 6.44 -25.31 -6.60
CA LEU A 67 7.73 -25.73 -7.18
C LEU A 67 8.19 -27.07 -6.62
N GLY A 68 8.17 -27.23 -5.30
CA GLY A 68 8.58 -28.49 -4.64
C GLY A 68 7.76 -29.68 -5.11
N LEU A 69 6.43 -29.53 -5.16
CA LEU A 69 5.53 -30.56 -5.70
C LEU A 69 5.79 -30.83 -7.19
N GLY A 70 6.11 -29.80 -7.96
CA GLY A 70 6.52 -29.92 -9.37
C GLY A 70 7.78 -30.76 -9.53
N PHE A 71 8.81 -30.49 -8.71
CA PHE A 71 10.05 -31.27 -8.70
C PHE A 71 9.81 -32.73 -8.31
N LEU A 72 9.02 -32.98 -7.26
CA LEU A 72 8.72 -34.35 -6.79
C LEU A 72 7.91 -35.15 -7.80
N ARG A 73 7.12 -34.50 -8.65
CA ARG A 73 6.29 -35.13 -9.70
C ARG A 73 6.99 -35.25 -11.06
N GLN A 74 8.18 -34.68 -11.23
CA GLN A 74 8.91 -34.79 -12.49
C GLN A 74 9.37 -36.22 -12.72
N GLN A 75 8.79 -36.87 -13.72
CA GLN A 75 9.33 -38.12 -14.28
C GLN A 75 10.62 -37.79 -15.04
N PRO A 76 11.73 -38.51 -14.80
CA PRO A 76 13.07 -38.13 -15.28
C PRO A 76 13.30 -38.22 -16.80
N LYS A 77 12.29 -38.43 -17.62
CA LYS A 77 12.41 -38.69 -19.06
C LYS A 77 11.74 -37.69 -20.00
N ARG A 78 11.20 -36.57 -19.55
CA ARG A 78 10.74 -35.55 -20.50
C ARG A 78 11.86 -34.56 -20.80
N ARG A 79 12.54 -34.80 -21.93
CA ARG A 79 13.31 -33.74 -22.60
C ARG A 79 12.40 -32.57 -22.86
N MET A 80 12.84 -31.34 -22.56
CA MET A 80 12.11 -30.12 -22.89
C MET A 80 11.66 -30.19 -24.35
N PRO A 81 10.40 -29.95 -24.67
CA PRO A 81 9.97 -29.88 -26.06
C PRO A 81 10.66 -28.68 -26.73
N LEU A 82 11.58 -28.93 -27.64
CA LEU A 82 12.27 -27.92 -28.43
C LEU A 82 11.33 -27.35 -29.54
N SER A 83 10.03 -27.29 -29.27
CA SER A 83 9.05 -26.70 -30.18
C SER A 83 9.11 -25.17 -30.07
N TRP A 84 8.84 -24.49 -31.18
CA TRP A 84 8.77 -23.02 -31.22
C TRP A 84 7.92 -22.41 -30.06
N PRO A 85 6.71 -22.91 -29.76
CA PRO A 85 5.93 -22.42 -28.62
C PRO A 85 6.64 -22.61 -27.27
N GLY A 86 7.42 -23.68 -27.11
CA GLY A 86 8.19 -23.91 -25.89
C GLY A 86 9.28 -22.85 -25.69
N TRP A 87 9.98 -22.47 -26.73
CA TRP A 87 10.97 -21.39 -26.68
C TRP A 87 10.33 -20.03 -26.40
N VAL A 88 9.20 -19.72 -27.02
CA VAL A 88 8.45 -18.48 -26.75
C VAL A 88 8.06 -18.39 -25.28
N MET A 89 7.59 -19.49 -24.68
CA MET A 89 7.28 -19.52 -23.24
C MET A 89 8.52 -19.31 -22.38
N ILE A 90 9.65 -19.96 -22.67
CA ILE A 90 10.90 -19.80 -21.91
C ILE A 90 11.37 -18.35 -21.98
N VAL A 91 11.43 -17.75 -23.16
CA VAL A 91 11.82 -16.34 -23.34
C VAL A 91 10.88 -15.42 -22.58
N GLY A 92 9.57 -15.65 -22.65
CA GLY A 92 8.57 -14.89 -21.89
C GLY A 92 8.78 -14.99 -20.38
N PHE A 93 9.06 -16.18 -19.85
CA PHE A 93 9.33 -16.36 -18.42
C PHE A 93 10.64 -15.70 -17.98
N VAL A 94 11.70 -15.78 -18.80
CA VAL A 94 12.97 -15.11 -18.51
C VAL A 94 12.79 -13.59 -18.51
N ALA A 95 12.14 -13.04 -19.54
CA ALA A 95 11.86 -11.60 -19.63
C ALA A 95 11.02 -11.11 -18.43
N PHE A 96 9.98 -11.86 -18.07
CA PHE A 96 9.16 -11.57 -16.90
C PHE A 96 9.97 -11.68 -15.59
N GLY A 97 10.82 -12.68 -15.45
CA GLY A 97 11.70 -12.85 -14.29
C GLY A 97 12.68 -11.68 -14.12
N LEU A 98 13.29 -11.23 -15.22
CA LEU A 98 14.18 -10.06 -15.23
C LEU A 98 13.42 -8.79 -14.85
N TYR A 99 12.23 -8.58 -15.41
CA TYR A 99 11.37 -7.46 -15.05
C TYR A 99 10.98 -7.47 -13.56
N ALA A 100 10.48 -8.61 -13.06
CA ALA A 100 10.09 -8.75 -11.66
C ALA A 100 11.29 -8.59 -10.71
N GLY A 101 12.46 -9.10 -11.11
CA GLY A 101 13.71 -8.92 -10.38
C GLY A 101 14.12 -7.45 -10.27
N ASN A 102 14.05 -6.71 -11.38
CA ASN A 102 14.31 -5.27 -11.39
C ASN A 102 13.34 -4.50 -10.49
N GLU A 103 12.03 -4.78 -10.55
CA GLU A 103 11.04 -4.15 -9.68
C GLU A 103 11.28 -4.46 -8.19
N ALA A 104 11.72 -5.67 -7.87
CA ALA A 104 12.08 -6.07 -6.50
C ALA A 104 13.31 -5.30 -6.00
N VAL A 105 14.36 -5.16 -6.82
CA VAL A 105 15.57 -4.39 -6.47
C VAL A 105 15.23 -2.92 -6.26
N LEU A 106 14.43 -2.31 -7.16
CA LEU A 106 14.00 -0.92 -7.03
C LEU A 106 13.15 -0.70 -5.77
N SER A 107 12.27 -1.64 -5.43
CA SER A 107 11.49 -1.59 -4.19
C SER A 107 12.38 -1.73 -2.95
N TRP A 108 13.36 -2.61 -3.01
CA TRP A 108 14.31 -2.81 -1.91
C TRP A 108 15.21 -1.59 -1.70
N THR A 109 15.76 -0.99 -2.76
CA THR A 109 16.56 0.23 -2.66
C THR A 109 15.78 1.41 -2.08
N GLY A 110 14.47 1.44 -2.31
CA GLY A 110 13.58 2.45 -1.74
C GLY A 110 13.40 2.38 -0.22
N GLN A 111 13.85 1.31 0.44
CA GLN A 111 13.80 1.18 1.91
C GLN A 111 14.88 2.00 2.63
N PHE A 112 15.82 2.55 1.90
CA PHE A 112 16.88 3.38 2.45
C PHE A 112 16.58 4.87 2.22
N PRO A 113 16.90 5.74 3.18
CA PRO A 113 16.70 7.17 2.98
C PRO A 113 17.54 7.65 1.81
N ALA A 114 17.00 8.61 1.04
CA ALA A 114 17.79 9.34 0.08
C ALA A 114 19.01 9.99 0.79
N ALA A 115 20.07 10.26 0.05
CA ALA A 115 21.31 10.85 0.60
C ALA A 115 21.12 12.22 1.27
N ALA A 116 19.96 12.86 1.13
CA ALA A 116 19.58 14.07 1.82
C ALA A 116 19.46 13.87 3.34
N THR A 117 19.72 14.91 4.10
CA THR A 117 19.55 14.92 5.56
C THR A 117 18.09 14.72 5.92
N ALA A 118 17.75 13.56 6.46
CA ALA A 118 16.41 13.26 6.92
C ALA A 118 16.12 14.02 8.23
N VAL A 119 14.91 14.59 8.36
CA VAL A 119 14.43 15.18 9.61
C VAL A 119 13.84 14.07 10.49
N ASP A 120 14.04 14.18 11.80
CA ASP A 120 13.48 13.23 12.77
C ASP A 120 12.24 13.84 13.42
N LEU A 121 11.14 13.10 13.36
CA LEU A 121 9.83 13.48 13.90
C LEU A 121 9.35 12.43 14.88
N THR A 122 8.55 12.85 15.84
CA THR A 122 7.76 11.90 16.63
C THR A 122 6.61 11.35 15.78
N PHE A 123 6.32 10.05 15.89
CA PHE A 123 5.20 9.46 15.16
C PHE A 123 3.88 10.10 15.60
N PRO A 124 3.06 10.60 14.66
CA PRO A 124 1.95 11.50 14.99
C PRO A 124 0.66 10.82 15.43
N LEU A 125 0.64 9.50 15.55
CA LEU A 125 -0.53 8.71 15.96
C LEU A 125 -0.17 7.84 17.17
N ARG A 126 -1.19 7.46 17.95
CA ARG A 126 -1.03 6.61 19.13
C ARG A 126 -1.97 5.42 19.10
N GLY A 127 -1.45 4.28 19.52
CA GLY A 127 -2.16 3.00 19.49
C GLY A 127 -1.46 1.96 18.64
N ASP A 128 -2.22 0.96 18.22
CA ASP A 128 -1.69 -0.24 17.58
C ASP A 128 -2.04 -0.35 16.12
N ASN A 129 -1.23 -1.18 15.43
CA ASN A 129 -1.52 -1.67 14.08
C ASN A 129 -1.62 -0.58 13.00
N PHE A 130 -0.81 0.46 13.10
CA PHE A 130 -0.63 1.38 11.98
C PHE A 130 0.20 0.72 10.89
N LEU A 131 -0.19 0.96 9.64
CA LEU A 131 0.46 0.43 8.44
C LEU A 131 0.84 1.58 7.53
N ILE A 132 2.09 1.59 7.08
CA ILE A 132 2.57 2.54 6.08
C ILE A 132 2.18 2.03 4.70
N VAL A 133 1.40 2.80 3.96
CA VAL A 133 0.90 2.43 2.63
C VAL A 133 1.61 3.16 1.49
N ASN A 134 2.13 4.36 1.75
CA ASN A 134 3.14 5.03 0.96
C ASN A 134 4.25 5.51 1.90
N GLY A 135 5.48 5.31 1.51
CA GLY A 135 6.67 5.71 2.26
C GLY A 135 7.90 5.09 1.62
N GLY A 136 9.06 5.71 1.85
CA GLY A 136 10.30 5.30 1.24
C GLY A 136 10.84 6.26 0.19
N SER A 137 12.02 5.94 -0.37
CA SER A 137 12.79 6.81 -1.27
C SER A 137 12.78 6.37 -2.74
N ASN A 138 11.90 5.43 -3.12
CA ASN A 138 11.73 4.99 -4.50
C ASN A 138 10.24 5.01 -4.90
N ILE A 139 9.96 5.42 -6.13
CA ILE A 139 8.60 5.54 -6.67
C ILE A 139 7.82 4.20 -6.66
N ARG A 140 8.50 3.06 -6.57
CA ARG A 140 7.87 1.73 -6.49
C ARG A 140 7.12 1.51 -5.18
N ILE A 141 7.58 2.15 -4.11
CA ILE A 141 7.00 2.02 -2.76
C ILE A 141 6.44 3.32 -2.22
N ASN A 142 6.73 4.45 -2.87
CA ASN A 142 6.19 5.75 -2.51
C ASN A 142 5.76 6.53 -3.76
N ALA A 143 4.48 6.53 -4.04
CA ALA A 143 3.91 7.19 -5.22
C ALA A 143 4.04 8.72 -5.19
N HIS A 144 4.31 9.33 -4.04
CA HIS A 144 4.51 10.77 -3.91
C HIS A 144 5.77 11.26 -4.64
N LEU A 145 6.78 10.41 -4.79
CA LEU A 145 8.03 10.75 -5.50
C LEU A 145 7.82 11.18 -6.96
N LYS A 146 6.66 10.90 -7.55
CA LYS A 146 6.31 11.45 -8.87
C LYS A 146 6.33 12.98 -8.90
N THR A 147 6.14 13.65 -7.76
CA THR A 147 6.14 15.11 -7.68
C THR A 147 7.54 15.73 -7.77
N LEU A 148 8.60 14.90 -7.79
CA LEU A 148 9.95 15.34 -8.17
C LEU A 148 10.10 15.65 -9.67
N ASP A 149 9.18 15.18 -10.51
CA ASP A 149 9.20 15.47 -11.94
C ASP A 149 8.70 16.89 -12.21
N GLU A 150 9.65 17.81 -12.35
CA GLU A 150 9.39 19.23 -12.60
C GLU A 150 8.86 19.53 -14.00
N SER A 151 8.92 18.54 -14.91
CA SER A 151 8.36 18.69 -16.27
C SER A 151 6.83 18.76 -16.25
N VAL A 152 6.20 18.25 -15.18
CA VAL A 152 4.74 18.25 -14.99
C VAL A 152 4.32 19.45 -14.14
N PRO A 153 3.72 20.52 -14.71
CA PRO A 153 3.42 21.76 -13.98
C PRO A 153 2.63 21.58 -12.69
N ARG A 154 1.64 20.68 -12.71
CA ARG A 154 0.82 20.38 -11.52
C ARG A 154 1.63 19.80 -10.35
N PHE A 155 2.77 19.17 -10.58
CA PHE A 155 3.59 18.59 -9.52
C PHE A 155 4.41 19.64 -8.78
N ARG A 156 4.75 20.76 -9.42
CA ARG A 156 5.51 21.84 -8.80
C ARG A 156 4.82 22.40 -7.56
N ALA A 157 3.49 22.57 -7.61
CA ALA A 157 2.70 23.10 -6.50
C ALA A 157 2.67 22.16 -5.27
N TYR A 158 3.02 20.89 -5.46
CA TYR A 158 2.99 19.86 -4.42
C TYR A 158 4.33 19.13 -4.27
N ARG A 159 5.44 19.76 -4.69
CA ARG A 159 6.77 19.17 -4.66
C ARG A 159 7.18 18.75 -3.25
N GLY A 160 6.82 19.53 -2.24
CA GLY A 160 7.16 19.26 -0.84
C GLY A 160 6.75 17.88 -0.33
N GLN A 161 5.67 17.30 -0.88
CA GLN A 161 5.18 15.98 -0.46
C GLN A 161 5.96 14.79 -1.01
N SER A 162 7.02 14.98 -1.80
CA SER A 162 7.69 13.88 -2.53
C SER A 162 8.14 12.73 -1.62
N TYR A 163 8.54 13.00 -0.38
CA TYR A 163 8.85 11.98 0.63
C TYR A 163 7.71 11.78 1.63
N GLY A 164 6.49 12.12 1.23
CA GLY A 164 5.30 11.96 2.07
C GLY A 164 5.09 10.51 2.50
N THR A 165 4.53 10.37 3.70
CA THR A 165 4.17 9.09 4.30
C THR A 165 2.67 9.05 4.51
N ASP A 166 2.01 8.02 3.97
CA ASP A 166 0.60 7.77 4.20
C ASP A 166 0.43 6.62 5.19
N ILE A 167 -0.37 6.86 6.21
CA ILE A 167 -0.56 5.97 7.35
C ILE A 167 -2.03 5.60 7.44
N ILE A 168 -2.31 4.30 7.49
CA ILE A 168 -3.64 3.76 7.80
C ILE A 168 -3.58 2.94 9.10
N GLN A 169 -4.74 2.58 9.64
CA GLN A 169 -4.85 1.62 10.72
C GLN A 169 -5.51 0.33 10.22
N VAL A 170 -5.01 -0.81 10.68
CA VAL A 170 -5.53 -2.13 10.31
C VAL A 170 -5.84 -2.95 11.56
N ASN A 171 -6.76 -3.90 11.43
CA ASN A 171 -7.00 -4.86 12.51
C ASN A 171 -5.91 -5.96 12.53
N ARG A 172 -6.03 -6.91 13.45
CA ARG A 172 -5.11 -8.06 13.57
C ARG A 172 -4.99 -8.90 12.30
N TRP A 173 -5.99 -8.86 11.42
CA TRP A 173 -6.00 -9.57 10.15
C TRP A 173 -5.44 -8.74 8.99
N GLY A 174 -5.00 -7.51 9.25
CA GLY A 174 -4.50 -6.60 8.23
C GLY A 174 -5.60 -5.93 7.40
N LEU A 175 -6.85 -5.94 7.86
CA LEU A 175 -7.98 -5.28 7.22
C LEU A 175 -8.16 -3.87 7.80
N ARG A 176 -8.37 -2.87 6.94
CA ARG A 176 -8.53 -1.46 7.33
C ARG A 176 -9.99 -1.04 7.56
N SER A 177 -10.91 -1.88 7.11
CA SER A 177 -12.37 -1.64 7.18
C SER A 177 -13.10 -2.98 7.14
N PRO A 178 -14.41 -3.06 7.52
CA PRO A 178 -15.24 -4.28 7.46
C PRO A 178 -15.67 -4.55 6.04
N GLY A 179 -15.26 -4.15 5.00
CA GLY A 179 -15.64 -4.42 3.61
C GLY A 179 -14.48 -4.22 2.65
N ILE A 180 -14.77 -4.39 1.36
CA ILE A 180 -13.74 -4.22 0.34
C ILE A 180 -13.43 -2.73 0.11
N VAL A 181 -14.46 -1.91 -0.15
CA VAL A 181 -14.38 -0.46 -0.35
C VAL A 181 -15.65 0.18 0.21
N PRO A 182 -15.78 0.29 1.53
CA PRO A 182 -16.90 1.02 2.13
C PRO A 182 -16.97 2.46 1.62
N LYS A 183 -18.17 2.97 1.46
CA LYS A 183 -18.40 4.33 0.93
C LYS A 183 -18.23 5.42 1.98
N HIS A 184 -18.48 5.09 3.23
CA HIS A 184 -18.46 6.06 4.31
C HIS A 184 -17.08 6.06 5.02
N PRO A 185 -16.45 7.23 5.19
CA PRO A 185 -15.17 7.33 5.89
C PRO A 185 -15.18 6.71 7.29
N ALA A 186 -16.29 6.85 8.03
CA ALA A 186 -16.42 6.31 9.38
C ALA A 186 -16.32 4.77 9.49
N GLU A 187 -16.38 4.05 8.38
CA GLU A 187 -16.20 2.60 8.36
C GLU A 187 -14.71 2.18 8.36
N TYR A 188 -13.80 3.13 8.21
CA TYR A 188 -12.36 2.88 8.22
C TYR A 188 -11.79 3.05 9.62
N LEU A 189 -10.92 2.11 10.05
CA LEU A 189 -10.43 2.05 11.42
C LEU A 189 -9.65 3.29 11.86
N ILE A 190 -8.96 3.95 10.94
CA ILE A 190 -8.18 5.15 11.25
C ILE A 190 -9.02 6.42 11.31
N TYR A 191 -10.26 6.42 10.78
CA TYR A 191 -11.10 7.60 10.77
C TYR A 191 -11.41 8.09 12.19
N GLY A 192 -11.21 9.38 12.44
CA GLY A 192 -11.39 9.98 13.76
C GLY A 192 -10.24 9.71 14.75
N ALA A 193 -9.16 9.03 14.30
CA ALA A 193 -8.00 8.83 15.16
C ALA A 193 -7.35 10.19 15.50
N PRO A 194 -7.05 10.47 16.80
CA PRO A 194 -6.39 11.70 17.20
C PRO A 194 -4.99 11.80 16.59
N VAL A 195 -4.67 12.98 16.05
CA VAL A 195 -3.37 13.30 15.46
C VAL A 195 -2.64 14.28 16.38
N PHE A 196 -1.37 14.01 16.62
CA PHE A 196 -0.53 14.75 17.56
C PHE A 196 0.61 15.46 16.82
N ALA A 197 1.03 16.61 17.38
CA ALA A 197 2.16 17.37 16.85
C ALA A 197 3.44 16.53 16.88
N PRO A 198 4.07 16.30 15.70
CA PRO A 198 5.26 15.45 15.60
C PRO A 198 6.56 16.17 15.99
N CYS A 199 6.50 17.47 16.19
CA CYS A 199 7.60 18.35 16.59
C CYS A 199 7.07 19.53 17.38
N ALA A 200 7.91 20.13 18.22
CA ALA A 200 7.63 21.44 18.80
C ALA A 200 7.81 22.53 17.76
N GLY A 201 6.90 23.50 17.71
CA GLY A 201 6.97 24.56 16.72
C GLY A 201 5.78 25.51 16.75
N GLN A 202 5.61 26.24 15.65
CA GLN A 202 4.51 27.17 15.46
C GLN A 202 3.61 26.73 14.32
N VAL A 203 2.31 26.82 14.49
CA VAL A 203 1.32 26.63 13.44
C VAL A 203 1.42 27.79 12.44
N VAL A 204 1.92 27.52 11.25
CA VAL A 204 2.01 28.53 10.16
C VAL A 204 0.66 28.71 9.50
N GLN A 205 -0.03 27.59 9.28
CA GLN A 205 -1.35 27.55 8.65
C GLN A 205 -2.20 26.43 9.25
N ALA A 206 -3.46 26.73 9.49
CA ALA A 206 -4.50 25.76 9.86
C ALA A 206 -5.73 26.06 9.00
N ILE A 207 -6.10 25.13 8.16
CA ILE A 207 -7.24 25.22 7.24
C ILE A 207 -8.23 24.11 7.55
N ASP A 208 -9.49 24.50 7.80
CA ASP A 208 -10.60 23.61 8.10
C ASP A 208 -11.83 23.99 7.27
N GLY A 209 -12.87 23.14 7.28
CA GLY A 209 -14.15 23.40 6.66
C GLY A 209 -14.40 22.67 5.34
N PHE A 210 -13.42 21.95 4.79
CA PHE A 210 -13.64 21.07 3.65
C PHE A 210 -14.32 19.78 4.11
N PRO A 211 -15.38 19.32 3.40
CA PRO A 211 -16.07 18.08 3.75
C PRO A 211 -15.17 16.84 3.50
N ASP A 212 -15.48 15.76 4.22
CA ASP A 212 -14.95 14.45 3.85
C ASP A 212 -15.56 14.00 2.50
N MET A 213 -14.73 13.39 1.68
CA MET A 213 -15.14 12.84 0.39
C MET A 213 -15.74 11.45 0.57
N THR A 214 -16.76 11.15 -0.24
CA THR A 214 -17.32 9.79 -0.36
C THR A 214 -16.31 8.90 -1.09
N ILE A 215 -15.96 7.75 -0.52
CA ILE A 215 -14.97 6.84 -1.11
C ILE A 215 -15.52 6.22 -2.42
N PRO A 216 -14.75 6.21 -3.50
CA PRO A 216 -13.36 6.65 -3.70
C PRO A 216 -13.23 8.04 -4.34
N GLU A 217 -14.21 8.90 -4.23
CA GLU A 217 -14.18 10.26 -4.79
C GLU A 217 -13.10 11.10 -4.12
N ILE A 218 -12.54 12.07 -4.86
CA ILE A 218 -11.48 12.96 -4.37
C ILE A 218 -11.74 14.41 -4.83
N ASP A 219 -11.39 15.39 -3.99
CA ASP A 219 -11.37 16.78 -4.39
C ASP A 219 -10.03 17.10 -5.10
N LEU A 220 -10.09 17.34 -6.41
CA LEU A 220 -8.92 17.67 -7.21
C LEU A 220 -8.52 19.15 -7.15
N ILE A 221 -9.40 20.02 -6.63
CA ILE A 221 -9.17 21.46 -6.49
C ILE A 221 -8.50 21.72 -5.15
N ASN A 222 -9.11 21.32 -4.06
CA ASN A 222 -8.60 21.52 -2.69
C ASN A 222 -7.87 20.28 -2.21
N ARG A 223 -6.81 19.89 -2.90
CA ARG A 223 -6.18 18.58 -2.74
C ARG A 223 -5.69 18.26 -1.33
N ALA A 224 -5.20 19.25 -0.58
CA ALA A 224 -4.78 19.06 0.80
C ALA A 224 -5.97 18.85 1.76
N GLY A 225 -7.17 19.32 1.38
CA GLY A 225 -8.33 19.32 2.28
C GLY A 225 -8.05 20.10 3.57
N ASN A 226 -8.59 19.64 4.67
CA ASN A 226 -8.30 20.18 5.99
C ASN A 226 -6.87 19.81 6.38
N HIS A 227 -6.05 20.78 6.78
CA HIS A 227 -4.62 20.57 6.99
C HIS A 227 -4.00 21.57 7.96
N VAL A 228 -2.84 21.18 8.47
CA VAL A 228 -1.98 22.01 9.33
C VAL A 228 -0.56 22.02 8.77
N ILE A 229 0.04 23.20 8.73
CA ILE A 229 1.47 23.41 8.46
C ILE A 229 2.12 23.86 9.76
N LEU A 230 3.08 23.06 10.26
CA LEU A 230 3.87 23.35 11.45
C LEU A 230 5.28 23.76 11.03
N ARG A 231 5.79 24.88 11.53
CA ARG A 231 7.20 25.26 11.42
C ARG A 231 7.99 24.72 12.59
N CYS A 232 8.85 23.74 12.31
CA CYS A 232 9.68 23.03 13.30
C CYS A 232 11.15 23.42 13.07
N GLY A 233 11.56 24.57 13.62
CA GLY A 233 12.90 25.11 13.37
C GLY A 233 13.09 25.53 11.91
N ALA A 234 14.01 24.88 11.18
CA ALA A 234 14.38 25.24 9.81
C ALA A 234 13.53 24.56 8.72
N TYR A 235 12.50 23.80 9.08
CA TYR A 235 11.65 23.08 8.12
C TYR A 235 10.18 23.17 8.53
N GLU A 236 9.33 22.79 7.61
CA GLU A 236 7.89 22.71 7.81
C GLU A 236 7.44 21.26 7.75
N VAL A 237 6.49 20.91 8.62
CA VAL A 237 5.80 19.62 8.62
C VAL A 237 4.34 19.87 8.27
N ILE A 238 3.86 19.16 7.27
CA ILE A 238 2.51 19.30 6.75
C ILE A 238 1.74 18.00 7.02
N LEU A 239 0.57 18.15 7.65
CA LEU A 239 -0.36 17.06 7.94
C LEU A 239 -1.69 17.41 7.29
N VAL A 240 -2.26 16.50 6.50
CA VAL A 240 -3.41 16.79 5.65
C VAL A 240 -4.49 15.71 5.74
N HIS A 241 -5.65 15.99 5.13
CA HIS A 241 -6.84 15.14 5.05
C HIS A 241 -7.57 14.99 6.39
N PHE A 242 -7.51 15.99 7.25
CA PHE A 242 -8.19 15.96 8.54
C PHE A 242 -9.72 15.94 8.40
N ARG A 243 -10.37 15.42 9.42
CA ARG A 243 -11.81 15.42 9.57
C ARG A 243 -12.34 16.86 9.67
N PRO A 244 -13.45 17.19 9.02
CA PRO A 244 -14.09 18.50 9.15
C PRO A 244 -14.37 18.86 10.61
N GLN A 245 -14.05 20.09 10.97
CA GLN A 245 -14.30 20.65 12.32
C GLN A 245 -13.55 19.91 13.45
N SER A 246 -12.44 19.26 13.14
CA SER A 246 -11.62 18.55 14.13
C SER A 246 -10.35 19.28 14.53
N LEU A 247 -10.00 20.39 13.88
CA LEU A 247 -8.80 21.14 14.19
C LEU A 247 -8.89 21.77 15.60
N LEU A 248 -7.87 21.46 16.40
CA LEU A 248 -7.72 21.98 17.78
C LEU A 248 -6.74 23.14 17.85
N VAL A 249 -6.09 23.48 16.73
CA VAL A 249 -5.07 24.51 16.64
C VAL A 249 -5.43 25.56 15.59
N GLN A 250 -4.86 26.76 15.73
CA GLN A 250 -5.03 27.88 14.83
C GLN A 250 -3.69 28.46 14.41
N SER A 251 -3.66 29.15 13.26
CA SER A 251 -2.46 29.85 12.78
C SER A 251 -1.91 30.79 13.85
N GLY A 252 -0.60 30.76 14.07
CA GLY A 252 0.10 31.52 15.10
C GLY A 252 0.27 30.79 16.44
N MET A 253 -0.48 29.73 16.74
CA MET A 253 -0.31 28.97 17.98
C MET A 253 1.04 28.24 18.03
N ALA A 254 1.65 28.22 19.21
CA ALA A 254 2.76 27.32 19.51
C ALA A 254 2.25 25.96 19.95
N VAL A 255 2.93 24.90 19.53
CA VAL A 255 2.63 23.52 19.93
C VAL A 255 3.87 22.82 20.44
N ALA A 256 3.71 21.98 21.44
CA ALA A 256 4.72 21.04 21.92
C ALA A 256 4.57 19.68 21.22
N VAL A 257 5.65 18.89 21.25
CA VAL A 257 5.56 17.49 20.80
C VAL A 257 4.49 16.73 21.55
N GLY A 258 3.56 16.15 20.85
CA GLY A 258 2.49 15.36 21.45
C GLY A 258 1.21 16.10 21.78
N ASP A 259 1.15 17.40 21.52
CA ASP A 259 -0.12 18.15 21.63
C ASP A 259 -1.10 17.63 20.57
N ALA A 260 -2.36 17.45 20.93
CA ALA A 260 -3.40 17.08 19.99
C ALA A 260 -3.68 18.23 19.02
N ILE A 261 -3.72 17.94 17.71
CA ILE A 261 -3.89 18.98 16.69
C ILE A 261 -5.15 18.81 15.83
N ALA A 262 -5.59 17.57 15.60
CA ALA A 262 -6.76 17.27 14.78
C ALA A 262 -7.14 15.78 14.87
N GLU A 263 -8.11 15.38 14.07
CA GLU A 263 -8.48 13.97 13.84
C GLU A 263 -8.30 13.58 12.36
N VAL A 264 -7.94 12.32 12.12
CA VAL A 264 -7.84 11.78 10.76
C VAL A 264 -9.21 11.76 10.10
N GLY A 265 -9.30 12.27 8.86
CA GLY A 265 -10.51 12.31 8.05
C GLY A 265 -10.28 11.79 6.63
N ASN A 266 -11.06 12.33 5.69
CA ASN A 266 -11.00 11.99 4.26
C ASN A 266 -11.20 13.21 3.37
N SER A 267 -10.86 14.40 3.84
CA SER A 267 -11.03 15.64 3.07
C SER A 267 -9.97 15.78 1.97
N GLY A 268 -10.29 16.48 0.89
CA GLY A 268 -9.35 16.76 -0.18
C GLY A 268 -9.13 15.61 -1.16
N ALA A 269 -7.91 15.45 -1.66
CA ALA A 269 -7.55 14.40 -2.63
C ALA A 269 -7.23 13.06 -1.94
N SER A 270 -8.10 12.64 -1.03
CA SER A 270 -8.01 11.38 -0.29
C SER A 270 -9.05 10.39 -0.81
N GLY A 271 -8.59 9.28 -1.39
CA GLY A 271 -9.48 8.22 -1.91
C GLY A 271 -10.01 7.27 -0.84
N GLU A 272 -9.42 7.28 0.35
CA GLU A 272 -9.90 6.63 1.58
C GLU A 272 -9.20 7.24 2.80
N PRO A 273 -9.78 7.16 4.01
CA PRO A 273 -9.22 7.74 5.22
C PRO A 273 -7.80 7.30 5.51
N HIS A 274 -6.90 8.26 5.63
CA HIS A 274 -5.50 8.05 6.01
C HIS A 274 -4.90 9.37 6.55
N LEU A 275 -3.83 9.27 7.30
CA LEU A 275 -3.01 10.43 7.63
C LEU A 275 -1.88 10.54 6.62
N HIS A 276 -1.84 11.64 5.85
CA HIS A 276 -0.69 12.01 5.06
C HIS A 276 0.16 13.01 5.83
N ILE A 277 1.45 12.74 5.96
CA ILE A 277 2.43 13.62 6.58
C ILE A 277 3.70 13.71 5.72
N HIS A 278 4.22 14.93 5.57
CA HIS A 278 5.53 15.14 4.94
C HIS A 278 6.27 16.32 5.57
N ALA A 279 7.57 16.40 5.29
CA ALA A 279 8.39 17.54 5.68
C ALA A 279 9.02 18.19 4.44
N GLN A 280 9.18 19.51 4.49
CA GLN A 280 9.78 20.31 3.43
C GLN A 280 10.56 21.48 4.00
N ARG A 281 11.48 22.08 3.25
CA ARG A 281 11.86 23.48 3.44
C ARG A 281 10.68 24.33 3.03
N SER A 282 10.54 25.52 3.63
CA SER A 282 9.36 26.36 3.37
C SER A 282 9.11 26.57 1.88
N GLY A 283 7.86 26.41 1.47
CA GLY A 283 7.38 26.76 0.15
C GLY A 283 7.26 28.29 -0.03
N SER A 284 6.81 28.72 -1.21
CA SER A 284 6.49 30.12 -1.43
C SER A 284 5.14 30.49 -0.79
N LEU A 285 4.93 31.77 -0.48
CA LEU A 285 3.64 32.25 0.05
C LEU A 285 2.46 31.92 -0.88
N ALA A 286 2.69 31.93 -2.20
CA ALA A 286 1.64 31.58 -3.18
C ALA A 286 1.43 30.07 -3.34
N MET A 287 2.43 29.26 -3.00
CA MET A 287 2.41 27.80 -3.11
C MET A 287 3.05 27.15 -1.87
N PRO A 288 2.37 27.14 -0.74
CA PRO A 288 2.98 26.72 0.53
C PRO A 288 3.45 25.25 0.55
N LEU A 289 2.88 24.40 -0.32
CA LEU A 289 3.24 22.98 -0.43
C LEU A 289 4.34 22.70 -1.48
N SER A 290 4.94 23.74 -2.07
CA SER A 290 5.94 23.61 -3.15
C SER A 290 7.38 23.60 -2.65
N GLY A 291 7.62 23.49 -1.37
CA GLY A 291 8.95 23.52 -0.76
C GLY A 291 9.84 22.36 -1.21
N ASP A 292 11.14 22.46 -0.91
CA ASP A 292 12.07 21.36 -1.16
C ASP A 292 11.75 20.18 -0.22
N PRO A 293 11.48 19.00 -0.77
CA PRO A 293 11.07 17.86 0.04
C PRO A 293 12.20 17.30 0.89
N LEU A 294 11.89 16.94 2.12
CA LEU A 294 12.83 16.36 3.07
C LEU A 294 12.41 14.94 3.43
N PRO A 295 13.31 13.95 3.39
CA PRO A 295 13.03 12.63 3.93
C PRO A 295 12.76 12.71 5.44
N VAL A 296 11.83 11.88 5.91
CA VAL A 296 11.39 11.87 7.31
C VAL A 296 11.77 10.55 7.96
N ARG A 297 12.31 10.63 9.19
CA ARG A 297 12.37 9.50 10.12
C ARG A 297 11.35 9.73 11.24
N PHE A 298 10.73 8.67 11.69
CA PHE A 298 9.85 8.70 12.84
C PHE A 298 10.49 7.93 13.98
N ASN A 299 10.78 8.64 15.08
CA ASN A 299 11.50 8.08 16.24
C ASN A 299 12.79 7.35 15.80
N GLY A 300 13.60 7.98 14.94
CA GLY A 300 14.84 7.46 14.38
C GLY A 300 14.70 6.43 13.27
N ARG A 301 13.48 5.96 12.93
CA ARG A 301 13.24 4.96 11.89
C ARG A 301 12.77 5.60 10.58
N PHE A 302 13.41 5.25 9.46
CA PHE A 302 12.91 5.58 8.14
C PHE A 302 11.81 4.58 7.77
N LEU A 303 10.55 5.03 7.81
CA LEU A 303 9.40 4.16 7.55
C LEU A 303 9.12 4.06 6.05
N THR A 304 8.86 2.83 5.62
CA THR A 304 8.62 2.51 4.21
C THR A 304 7.32 1.72 4.05
N ARG A 305 6.84 1.59 2.83
CA ARG A 305 5.64 0.80 2.54
C ARG A 305 5.71 -0.58 3.19
N SER A 306 4.62 -1.00 3.78
CA SER A 306 4.41 -2.24 4.54
C SER A 306 5.04 -2.28 5.93
N ASP A 307 5.74 -1.23 6.38
CA ASP A 307 6.14 -1.12 7.78
C ASP A 307 4.92 -1.00 8.68
N ARG A 308 4.99 -1.70 9.81
CA ARG A 308 3.99 -1.62 10.87
C ARG A 308 4.55 -0.85 12.06
N VAL A 309 3.68 -0.02 12.63
CA VAL A 309 4.01 0.81 13.79
C VAL A 309 2.99 0.56 14.89
N THR A 310 3.50 0.39 16.08
CA THR A 310 2.77 0.38 17.34
C THR A 310 3.41 1.42 18.22
N THR A 311 2.61 2.29 18.81
CA THR A 311 3.07 3.32 19.73
C THR A 311 2.38 3.11 21.07
N PRO A 312 3.06 3.40 22.20
CA PRO A 312 2.42 3.27 23.49
C PRO A 312 1.19 4.17 23.58
N PRO A 313 0.12 3.73 24.24
CA PRO A 313 -0.98 4.61 24.61
C PRO A 313 -0.46 5.73 25.53
N PHE A 314 -1.24 6.80 25.67
CA PHE A 314 -0.95 7.80 26.70
C PHE A 314 -0.80 7.09 28.06
N ARG A 315 0.31 7.36 28.75
CA ARG A 315 0.32 7.19 30.18
C ARG A 315 -0.27 8.48 30.74
N ASP A 316 -1.51 8.37 31.24
CA ASP A 316 -2.15 9.42 32.03
C ASP A 316 -1.26 9.81 33.21
#